data_640535341db3630ccd3a36b9cedad3f6
#
_entry.id   640535341db3630ccd3a36b9cedad3f6
#
_cell.length_a   1.000
_cell.length_b   1.000
_cell.length_c   1.000
_cell.angle_alpha   90.00
_cell.angle_beta   90.00
_cell.angle_gamma   90.00
#
_symmetry.space_group_name_H-M   'P 1'
#
loop_
_entity.id
_entity.type
_entity.pdbx_description
1 polymer ?
#
loop_
_entity_poly.entity_id
_entity_poly.type
_entity_poly.pdbx_seq_one_letter_code
_entity_poly.pdbx_strand_id
1 'polypeptide(L)'
;MVSGQRCKEKCFRCIIIHEKHPNVLQYRETYCDEHRTLEEACSSLTVDNHLHTMFKVHSSPVPCPFKGPFTFNYSRGQGECRHPPSTIDTCTDDSQLLFRFQACADVIGTESSEEELTCLATWKEGSAHYLVGKMKPRKSYVVSRGDENYYRCFVYEKDKDTFDISQSADPTCDGLVSPRDGSRIMKLTRTKHPTSGCQFPSWVTSTHHWHTLDGRMSYFFSHRNTSYRIIHQHSGYAETKVTCTEEVLSTPNSTTVVAYSMQGCYNGFVCLTFHQREKHIIEIQTG
;
A
#
# COMPACT_ATOMS: atom_id res chain seq x y z
N MET A 1 52.61 -6.86 -26.01
CA MET A 1 51.51 -5.92 -26.35
C MET A 1 51.02 -5.32 -25.05
N VAL A 2 51.39 -4.05 -24.78
CA VAL A 2 51.02 -3.33 -23.58
C VAL A 2 49.64 -2.74 -23.86
N SER A 3 48.62 -3.24 -23.18
CA SER A 3 47.28 -2.64 -23.22
C SER A 3 47.33 -1.29 -22.54
N GLY A 4 47.27 -0.23 -23.32
CA GLY A 4 47.17 1.14 -22.81
C GLY A 4 45.83 1.33 -22.14
N GLN A 5 45.80 1.40 -20.81
CA GLN A 5 44.71 1.99 -20.06
C GLN A 5 44.65 3.47 -20.45
N ARG A 6 43.65 3.86 -21.25
CA ARG A 6 43.31 5.28 -21.41
C ARG A 6 42.93 5.81 -20.03
N CYS A 7 43.72 6.76 -19.52
CA CYS A 7 43.27 7.59 -18.40
C CYS A 7 41.92 8.19 -18.82
N LYS A 8 40.87 7.98 -18.03
CA LYS A 8 39.60 8.66 -18.23
C LYS A 8 39.88 10.15 -18.02
N GLU A 9 39.69 10.95 -19.07
CA GLU A 9 39.79 12.38 -19.01
C GLU A 9 38.81 12.88 -17.93
N LYS A 10 39.30 13.83 -17.10
CA LYS A 10 38.49 14.43 -16.04
C LYS A 10 37.44 15.32 -16.67
N CYS A 11 36.18 15.09 -16.35
CA CYS A 11 35.09 15.91 -16.83
C CYS A 11 34.20 16.39 -15.67
N PHE A 12 33.46 17.45 -15.91
CA PHE A 12 32.55 18.06 -14.93
C PHE A 12 31.10 17.94 -15.37
N ARG A 13 30.20 17.83 -14.39
CA ARG A 13 28.75 17.82 -14.58
C ARG A 13 28.11 18.81 -13.63
N CYS A 14 27.10 19.51 -14.07
CA CYS A 14 26.20 20.22 -13.18
C CYS A 14 25.07 19.30 -12.71
N ILE A 15 24.85 19.28 -11.43
CA ILE A 15 23.77 18.46 -10.81
C ILE A 15 22.92 19.39 -9.95
N ILE A 16 21.59 19.37 -10.17
CA ILE A 16 20.61 20.00 -9.30
C ILE A 16 19.83 18.90 -8.58
N ILE A 17 19.85 18.93 -7.25
CA ILE A 17 19.18 17.95 -6.39
C ILE A 17 18.02 18.64 -5.66
N HIS A 18 16.85 18.01 -5.68
CA HIS A 18 15.67 18.44 -4.96
C HIS A 18 15.23 17.35 -3.98
N GLU A 19 15.12 17.70 -2.70
CA GLU A 19 14.46 16.84 -1.73
C GLU A 19 12.94 16.99 -1.89
N LYS A 20 12.27 15.91 -2.29
CA LYS A 20 10.80 15.84 -2.40
C LYS A 20 10.17 15.30 -1.12
N HIS A 21 10.89 14.40 -0.45
CA HIS A 21 10.51 13.79 0.80
C HIS A 21 11.78 13.24 1.50
N PRO A 22 11.85 13.09 2.84
CA PRO A 22 13.00 12.47 3.52
C PRO A 22 13.42 11.10 2.99
N ASN A 23 12.55 10.41 2.26
CA ASN A 23 12.81 9.12 1.62
C ASN A 23 13.09 9.24 0.11
N VAL A 24 12.94 10.42 -0.52
CA VAL A 24 12.99 10.60 -1.98
C VAL A 24 13.73 11.87 -2.34
N LEU A 25 14.80 11.71 -3.10
CA LEU A 25 15.51 12.80 -3.77
C LEU A 25 15.28 12.67 -5.28
N GLN A 26 15.15 13.81 -5.95
CA GLN A 26 15.15 13.89 -7.40
C GLN A 26 16.28 14.79 -7.86
N TYR A 27 16.95 14.42 -8.96
CA TYR A 27 18.00 15.24 -9.51
C TYR A 27 18.00 15.18 -11.03
N ARG A 28 18.56 16.24 -11.61
CA ARG A 28 18.90 16.31 -13.02
C ARG A 28 20.38 16.60 -13.14
N GLU A 29 21.02 16.09 -14.17
CA GLU A 29 22.44 16.34 -14.44
C GLU A 29 22.69 16.64 -15.91
N THR A 30 23.76 17.37 -16.17
CA THR A 30 24.27 17.61 -17.52
C THR A 30 25.17 16.47 -17.97
N TYR A 31 25.45 16.42 -19.28
CA TYR A 31 26.49 15.54 -19.78
C TYR A 31 27.85 15.97 -19.24
N CYS A 32 28.78 15.02 -19.18
CA CYS A 32 30.16 15.28 -18.75
C CYS A 32 30.93 16.06 -19.82
N ASP A 33 31.52 17.20 -19.44
CA ASP A 33 32.27 18.07 -20.34
C ASP A 33 33.60 18.49 -19.72
N GLU A 34 34.66 18.62 -20.53
CA GLU A 34 36.03 18.76 -20.04
C GLU A 34 36.43 20.20 -19.73
N HIS A 35 35.80 21.20 -20.32
CA HIS A 35 36.31 22.58 -20.33
C HIS A 35 35.26 23.62 -19.94
N ARG A 36 34.58 23.42 -18.82
CA ARG A 36 33.57 24.41 -18.44
C ARG A 36 33.78 24.98 -17.05
N THR A 37 33.58 26.29 -16.96
CA THR A 37 33.30 26.94 -15.68
C THR A 37 32.01 26.36 -15.10
N LEU A 38 31.77 26.52 -13.79
CA LEU A 38 30.55 26.09 -13.14
C LEU A 38 29.31 26.69 -13.83
N GLU A 39 29.39 27.96 -14.21
CA GLU A 39 28.29 28.68 -14.88
C GLU A 39 27.97 28.07 -16.25
N GLU A 40 28.99 27.79 -17.07
CA GLU A 40 28.81 27.16 -18.38
C GLU A 40 28.27 25.73 -18.25
N ALA A 41 28.81 24.93 -17.33
CA ALA A 41 28.32 23.57 -17.08
C ALA A 41 26.85 23.56 -16.66
N CYS A 42 26.40 24.53 -15.84
CA CYS A 42 25.03 24.61 -15.36
C CYS A 42 24.07 25.29 -16.34
N SER A 43 24.57 26.11 -17.29
CA SER A 43 23.71 26.76 -18.31
C SER A 43 23.00 25.76 -19.24
N SER A 44 23.58 24.56 -19.42
CA SER A 44 23.02 23.50 -20.24
C SER A 44 22.00 22.63 -19.48
N LEU A 45 21.75 22.89 -18.19
CA LEU A 45 20.78 22.17 -17.40
C LEU A 45 19.37 22.73 -17.61
N THR A 46 18.52 21.98 -18.26
CA THR A 46 17.14 22.34 -18.61
C THR A 46 16.13 21.37 -18.01
N VAL A 47 14.84 21.68 -18.13
CA VAL A 47 13.75 20.79 -17.74
C VAL A 47 13.69 19.51 -18.58
N ASP A 48 14.30 19.54 -19.78
CA ASP A 48 14.35 18.39 -20.71
C ASP A 48 15.42 17.35 -20.34
N ASN A 49 16.37 17.72 -19.42
CA ASN A 49 17.30 16.74 -18.90
C ASN A 49 16.56 15.66 -18.13
N HIS A 50 17.00 14.40 -18.30
CA HIS A 50 16.37 13.26 -17.64
C HIS A 50 16.28 13.44 -16.13
N LEU A 51 15.10 13.16 -15.57
CA LEU A 51 14.83 13.24 -14.14
C LEU A 51 15.16 11.90 -13.48
N HIS A 52 16.18 11.93 -12.63
CA HIS A 52 16.55 10.76 -11.82
C HIS A 52 15.85 10.83 -10.47
N THR A 53 15.37 9.68 -9.99
CA THR A 53 14.76 9.56 -8.66
C THR A 53 15.56 8.57 -7.82
N MET A 54 15.98 9.00 -6.63
CA MET A 54 16.70 8.18 -5.65
C MET A 54 15.80 7.91 -4.45
N PHE A 55 15.83 6.68 -3.96
CA PHE A 55 15.10 6.24 -2.79
C PHE A 55 16.07 5.95 -1.66
N LYS A 56 15.71 6.40 -0.46
CA LYS A 56 16.47 6.10 0.74
C LYS A 56 16.46 4.59 1.01
N VAL A 57 17.64 4.01 1.15
CA VAL A 57 17.79 2.61 1.55
C VAL A 57 17.26 2.42 2.97
N HIS A 58 16.48 1.36 3.21
CA HIS A 58 15.82 1.10 4.49
C HIS A 58 14.92 2.24 4.99
N SER A 59 14.21 2.91 4.06
CA SER A 59 13.22 3.92 4.40
C SER A 59 12.06 3.32 5.21
N SER A 60 11.62 4.03 6.23
CA SER A 60 10.40 3.67 6.96
C SER A 60 9.18 3.98 6.10
N PRO A 61 8.19 3.06 6.02
CA PRO A 61 6.92 3.32 5.36
C PRO A 61 6.20 4.54 5.95
N VAL A 62 5.38 5.19 5.12
CA VAL A 62 4.51 6.30 5.52
C VAL A 62 3.04 5.93 5.29
N PRO A 63 2.09 6.50 6.04
CA PRO A 63 0.67 6.25 5.78
C PRO A 63 0.29 6.55 4.33
N CYS A 64 -0.48 5.65 3.71
CA CYS A 64 -0.96 5.85 2.35
C CYS A 64 -1.94 7.04 2.27
N PRO A 65 -1.89 7.84 1.21
CA PRO A 65 -2.68 9.07 1.11
C PRO A 65 -4.18 8.81 0.88
N PHE A 66 -4.54 7.63 0.41
CA PHE A 66 -5.93 7.21 0.23
C PHE A 66 -6.21 5.95 1.05
N LYS A 67 -7.32 6.00 1.80
CA LYS A 67 -7.75 4.91 2.66
C LYS A 67 -8.97 4.25 2.03
N GLY A 68 -8.81 2.96 1.65
CA GLY A 68 -9.87 2.14 1.06
C GLY A 68 -10.97 1.73 2.04
N PRO A 69 -11.81 0.74 1.68
CA PRO A 69 -11.71 -0.02 0.43
C PRO A 69 -12.22 0.76 -0.80
N PHE A 70 -11.75 0.34 -1.97
CA PHE A 70 -12.20 0.89 -3.25
C PHE A 70 -12.51 -0.22 -4.23
N THR A 71 -13.42 0.04 -5.17
CA THR A 71 -13.44 -0.61 -6.47
C THR A 71 -12.79 0.31 -7.49
N PHE A 72 -12.21 -0.25 -8.54
CA PHE A 72 -11.59 0.56 -9.58
C PHE A 72 -11.64 -0.07 -10.97
N ASN A 73 -11.66 0.80 -11.96
CA ASN A 73 -11.42 0.47 -13.35
C ASN A 73 -9.97 0.83 -13.68
N TYR A 74 -9.38 0.15 -14.66
CA TYR A 74 -8.03 0.50 -15.09
C TYR A 74 -7.83 0.35 -16.59
N SER A 75 -6.85 1.08 -17.13
CA SER A 75 -6.41 1.00 -18.51
C SER A 75 -4.89 0.95 -18.58
N ARG A 76 -4.38 0.20 -19.56
CA ARG A 76 -2.96 0.16 -19.97
C ARG A 76 -2.77 0.65 -21.41
N GLY A 77 -3.71 1.46 -21.92
CA GLY A 77 -3.68 2.02 -23.27
C GLY A 77 -4.38 1.19 -24.34
N GLN A 78 -4.86 -0.02 -24.02
CA GLN A 78 -5.56 -0.93 -24.98
C GLN A 78 -7.04 -1.12 -24.66
N GLY A 79 -7.64 -0.16 -23.97
CA GLY A 79 -9.02 -0.23 -23.50
C GLY A 79 -9.11 -0.13 -21.99
N GLU A 80 -10.32 0.09 -21.49
CA GLU A 80 -10.59 0.20 -20.07
C GLU A 80 -11.23 -1.08 -19.53
N CYS A 81 -10.57 -1.72 -18.57
CA CYS A 81 -11.08 -2.89 -17.86
C CYS A 81 -12.03 -2.45 -16.73
N ARG A 82 -13.33 -2.77 -16.87
CA ARG A 82 -14.41 -2.39 -15.96
C ARG A 82 -15.07 -3.58 -15.26
N HIS A 83 -15.19 -4.69 -15.96
CA HIS A 83 -15.93 -5.87 -15.51
C HIS A 83 -15.14 -7.15 -15.73
N PRO A 84 -14.94 -7.94 -14.65
CA PRO A 84 -15.32 -7.70 -13.27
C PRO A 84 -14.52 -6.55 -12.64
N PRO A 85 -15.08 -5.83 -11.64
CA PRO A 85 -14.39 -4.70 -11.03
C PRO A 85 -13.14 -5.16 -10.25
N SER A 86 -12.07 -4.44 -10.37
CA SER A 86 -10.88 -4.58 -9.55
C SER A 86 -11.09 -3.93 -8.17
N THR A 87 -10.33 -4.36 -7.15
CA THR A 87 -10.49 -3.83 -5.79
C THR A 87 -9.18 -3.41 -5.15
N ILE A 88 -9.26 -2.43 -4.25
CA ILE A 88 -8.18 -2.10 -3.32
C ILE A 88 -8.70 -2.32 -1.91
N ASP A 89 -8.06 -3.24 -1.21
CA ASP A 89 -8.35 -3.51 0.19
C ASP A 89 -7.38 -2.77 1.10
N THR A 90 -7.87 -2.35 2.26
CA THR A 90 -7.04 -1.82 3.34
C THR A 90 -6.36 -2.95 4.08
N CYS A 91 -5.17 -2.64 4.60
CA CYS A 91 -4.44 -3.52 5.49
C CYS A 91 -4.54 -3.03 6.94
N THR A 92 -4.10 -3.84 7.90
CA THR A 92 -4.03 -3.40 9.31
C THR A 92 -3.01 -2.29 9.51
N ASP A 93 -1.96 -2.26 8.69
CA ASP A 93 -0.98 -1.18 8.62
C ASP A 93 -1.45 -0.12 7.60
N ASP A 94 -1.60 1.13 8.06
CA ASP A 94 -2.03 2.27 7.25
C ASP A 94 -1.05 2.61 6.10
N SER A 95 0.17 2.09 6.12
CA SER A 95 1.17 2.25 5.07
C SER A 95 1.04 1.22 3.94
N GLN A 96 0.08 0.30 4.04
CA GLN A 96 -0.09 -0.80 3.10
C GLN A 96 -1.49 -0.84 2.49
N LEU A 97 -1.55 -1.22 1.21
CA LEU A 97 -2.78 -1.45 0.44
C LEU A 97 -2.63 -2.70 -0.41
N LEU A 98 -3.70 -3.47 -0.56
CA LEU A 98 -3.73 -4.63 -1.46
C LEU A 98 -4.55 -4.32 -2.70
N PHE A 99 -3.91 -4.29 -3.86
CA PHE A 99 -4.55 -4.18 -5.16
C PHE A 99 -4.87 -5.56 -5.71
N ARG A 100 -6.13 -5.78 -6.07
CA ARG A 100 -6.58 -6.98 -6.79
C ARG A 100 -7.06 -6.57 -8.16
N PHE A 101 -6.20 -6.74 -9.14
CA PHE A 101 -6.54 -6.53 -10.54
C PHE A 101 -7.34 -7.73 -11.06
N GLN A 102 -8.40 -7.45 -11.80
CA GLN A 102 -9.20 -8.46 -12.47
C GLN A 102 -8.92 -8.41 -13.97
N ALA A 103 -8.84 -9.57 -14.61
CA ALA A 103 -8.81 -9.66 -16.09
C ALA A 103 -10.18 -9.37 -16.66
N CYS A 104 -10.22 -8.65 -17.77
CA CYS A 104 -11.44 -8.36 -18.53
C CYS A 104 -11.41 -9.13 -19.84
N ALA A 105 -12.47 -9.88 -20.14
CA ALA A 105 -12.54 -10.73 -21.33
C ALA A 105 -12.49 -9.93 -22.67
N ASP A 106 -12.96 -8.69 -22.62
CA ASP A 106 -13.05 -7.77 -23.77
C ASP A 106 -11.81 -6.86 -23.92
N VAL A 107 -10.84 -6.94 -22.99
CA VAL A 107 -9.62 -6.11 -23.05
C VAL A 107 -8.38 -6.99 -23.07
N ILE A 108 -7.73 -7.02 -24.23
CA ILE A 108 -6.53 -7.83 -24.46
C ILE A 108 -5.38 -7.39 -23.54
N GLY A 109 -4.60 -8.35 -23.04
CA GLY A 109 -3.44 -8.08 -22.20
C GLY A 109 -3.78 -7.74 -20.74
N THR A 110 -5.03 -7.96 -20.31
CA THR A 110 -5.39 -7.88 -18.89
C THR A 110 -5.24 -9.23 -18.23
N GLU A 111 -4.67 -9.24 -17.01
CA GLU A 111 -4.44 -10.43 -16.19
C GLU A 111 -4.89 -10.16 -14.75
N SER A 112 -5.47 -11.20 -14.13
CA SER A 112 -5.78 -11.13 -12.71
C SER A 112 -4.51 -11.26 -11.89
N SER A 113 -4.25 -10.28 -11.03
CA SER A 113 -3.08 -10.26 -10.17
C SER A 113 -3.38 -9.59 -8.82
N GLU A 114 -2.63 -10.00 -7.81
CA GLU A 114 -2.64 -9.34 -6.50
C GLU A 114 -1.28 -8.68 -6.29
N GLU A 115 -1.29 -7.38 -6.02
CA GLU A 115 -0.10 -6.57 -5.80
C GLU A 115 -0.25 -5.80 -4.48
N GLU A 116 0.73 -5.95 -3.59
CA GLU A 116 0.78 -5.24 -2.31
C GLU A 116 1.61 -3.98 -2.46
N LEU A 117 0.98 -2.83 -2.21
CA LEU A 117 1.63 -1.53 -2.20
C LEU A 117 2.05 -1.18 -0.78
N THR A 118 3.35 -0.89 -0.58
CA THR A 118 3.87 -0.24 0.62
C THR A 118 4.19 1.21 0.28
N CYS A 119 3.52 2.17 0.90
CA CYS A 119 3.71 3.61 0.68
C CYS A 119 4.99 4.10 1.36
N LEU A 120 5.86 4.82 0.65
CA LEU A 120 7.17 5.24 1.12
C LEU A 120 7.34 6.75 1.18
N ALA A 121 6.67 7.49 0.31
CA ALA A 121 6.76 8.95 0.27
C ALA A 121 5.54 9.55 -0.41
N THR A 122 5.11 10.71 0.07
CA THR A 122 4.06 11.51 -0.57
C THR A 122 4.48 12.98 -0.58
N TRP A 123 4.21 13.66 -1.69
CA TRP A 123 4.43 15.11 -1.78
C TRP A 123 3.44 15.74 -2.74
N LYS A 124 3.40 17.08 -2.74
CA LYS A 124 2.60 17.88 -3.66
C LYS A 124 3.51 18.73 -4.52
N GLU A 125 3.21 18.79 -5.80
CA GLU A 125 3.90 19.64 -6.76
C GLU A 125 2.88 20.33 -7.67
N GLY A 126 2.76 21.65 -7.54
CA GLY A 126 1.65 22.36 -8.16
C GLY A 126 0.29 21.90 -7.65
N SER A 127 -0.59 21.48 -8.55
CA SER A 127 -1.89 20.86 -8.23
C SER A 127 -1.82 19.35 -8.07
N ALA A 128 -0.76 18.71 -8.58
CA ALA A 128 -0.60 17.27 -8.56
C ALA A 128 -0.12 16.76 -7.20
N HIS A 129 -0.62 15.60 -6.80
CA HIS A 129 -0.15 14.86 -5.63
C HIS A 129 0.57 13.61 -6.09
N TYR A 130 1.72 13.36 -5.50
CA TYR A 130 2.55 12.21 -5.82
C TYR A 130 2.63 11.24 -4.65
N LEU A 131 2.73 9.96 -4.98
CA LEU A 131 3.01 8.87 -4.07
C LEU A 131 4.11 7.99 -4.69
N VAL A 132 5.10 7.66 -3.91
CA VAL A 132 6.06 6.61 -4.27
C VAL A 132 5.90 5.45 -3.30
N GLY A 133 5.90 4.25 -3.84
CA GLY A 133 5.80 3.03 -3.05
C GLY A 133 6.41 1.82 -3.74
N LYS A 134 6.50 0.73 -2.99
CA LYS A 134 6.86 -0.60 -3.50
C LYS A 134 5.60 -1.37 -3.81
N MET A 135 5.43 -1.78 -5.07
CA MET A 135 4.31 -2.58 -5.56
C MET A 135 4.79 -4.01 -5.79
N LYS A 136 4.60 -4.89 -4.83
CA LYS A 136 5.08 -6.28 -4.88
C LYS A 136 3.96 -7.23 -5.27
N PRO A 137 4.17 -8.12 -6.29
CA PRO A 137 3.24 -9.20 -6.54
C PRO A 137 3.19 -10.14 -5.35
N ARG A 138 1.97 -10.51 -4.91
CA ARG A 138 1.78 -11.36 -3.74
C ARG A 138 2.15 -12.83 -3.99
N LYS A 139 1.98 -13.30 -5.23
CA LYS A 139 2.29 -14.65 -5.68
C LYS A 139 3.37 -14.58 -6.76
N SER A 140 4.59 -14.17 -6.41
CA SER A 140 5.70 -14.24 -7.34
C SER A 140 6.64 -15.36 -6.92
N TYR A 141 6.76 -16.38 -7.75
CA TYR A 141 7.80 -17.42 -7.64
C TYR A 141 9.14 -16.95 -8.24
N VAL A 142 9.15 -15.74 -8.83
CA VAL A 142 10.36 -15.19 -9.42
C VAL A 142 11.08 -14.36 -8.36
N VAL A 143 12.21 -14.89 -7.90
CA VAL A 143 13.18 -14.09 -7.13
C VAL A 143 13.76 -13.07 -8.09
N SER A 144 13.15 -11.87 -8.16
CA SER A 144 13.72 -10.79 -8.96
C SER A 144 15.05 -10.36 -8.33
N ARG A 145 16.07 -10.24 -9.18
CA ARG A 145 17.37 -9.70 -8.78
C ARG A 145 17.21 -8.19 -8.48
N GLY A 146 16.92 -7.87 -7.23
CA GLY A 146 16.85 -6.50 -6.72
C GLY A 146 15.42 -6.00 -6.44
N ASP A 147 15.27 -5.28 -5.34
CA ASP A 147 14.02 -4.63 -4.90
C ASP A 147 13.61 -3.45 -5.82
N GLU A 148 14.53 -2.98 -6.67
CA GLU A 148 14.40 -1.78 -7.49
C GLU A 148 13.25 -1.87 -8.50
N ASN A 149 13.00 -3.06 -9.03
CA ASN A 149 11.92 -3.30 -10.00
C ASN A 149 10.50 -3.18 -9.42
N TYR A 150 10.37 -3.09 -8.11
CA TYR A 150 9.06 -2.95 -7.45
C TYR A 150 8.68 -1.51 -7.13
N TYR A 151 9.60 -0.55 -7.21
CA TYR A 151 9.25 0.84 -6.97
C TYR A 151 8.39 1.39 -8.11
N ARG A 152 7.35 2.13 -7.73
CA ARG A 152 6.46 2.82 -8.66
C ARG A 152 6.17 4.22 -8.15
N CYS A 153 6.06 5.15 -9.08
CA CYS A 153 5.54 6.48 -8.83
C CYS A 153 4.07 6.53 -9.25
N PHE A 154 3.29 7.23 -8.48
CA PHE A 154 1.88 7.50 -8.75
C PHE A 154 1.64 9.00 -8.70
N VAL A 155 0.85 9.50 -9.62
CA VAL A 155 0.25 10.83 -9.53
C VAL A 155 -1.26 10.65 -9.35
N TYR A 156 -1.86 11.43 -8.45
CA TYR A 156 -3.28 11.28 -8.15
C TYR A 156 -3.95 12.61 -7.89
N GLU A 157 -5.23 12.66 -8.20
CA GLU A 157 -6.17 13.72 -7.85
C GLU A 157 -7.36 13.11 -7.14
N LYS A 158 -7.93 13.88 -6.20
CA LYS A 158 -9.12 13.48 -5.44
C LYS A 158 -10.29 14.33 -5.85
N ASP A 159 -11.40 13.71 -6.21
CA ASP A 159 -12.70 14.35 -6.39
C ASP A 159 -13.75 13.65 -5.53
N LYS A 160 -14.11 14.28 -4.39
CA LYS A 160 -15.06 13.73 -3.39
C LYS A 160 -14.68 12.32 -2.93
N ASP A 161 -15.43 11.31 -3.38
CA ASP A 161 -15.24 9.89 -3.04
C ASP A 161 -14.51 9.10 -4.13
N THR A 162 -14.02 9.78 -5.17
CA THR A 162 -13.26 9.18 -6.26
C THR A 162 -11.82 9.68 -6.26
N PHE A 163 -10.92 8.84 -6.81
CA PHE A 163 -9.55 9.21 -7.09
C PHE A 163 -9.23 8.82 -8.52
N ASP A 164 -8.69 9.76 -9.27
CA ASP A 164 -8.03 9.48 -10.54
C ASP A 164 -6.55 9.32 -10.26
N ILE A 165 -5.98 8.19 -10.65
CA ILE A 165 -4.59 7.81 -10.34
C ILE A 165 -3.93 7.29 -11.60
N SER A 166 -2.70 7.72 -11.81
CA SER A 166 -1.82 7.18 -12.83
C SER A 166 -0.55 6.64 -12.21
N GLN A 167 -0.08 5.52 -12.72
CA GLN A 167 1.11 4.80 -12.26
C GLN A 167 2.18 4.81 -13.35
N SER A 168 3.45 5.03 -12.97
CA SER A 168 4.60 4.90 -13.85
C SER A 168 4.88 3.43 -14.24
N ALA A 169 5.55 3.23 -15.38
CA ALA A 169 6.01 1.90 -15.81
C ALA A 169 7.20 1.41 -14.98
N ASP A 170 8.03 2.34 -14.53
CA ASP A 170 9.33 2.14 -13.91
C ASP A 170 9.40 2.85 -12.53
N PRO A 171 10.53 2.79 -11.84
CA PRO A 171 10.70 3.47 -10.55
C PRO A 171 10.70 4.99 -10.62
N THR A 172 10.80 5.60 -11.79
CA THR A 172 10.90 7.05 -11.91
C THR A 172 9.52 7.71 -11.96
N CYS A 173 9.46 9.00 -11.59
CA CYS A 173 8.29 9.85 -11.81
C CYS A 173 8.40 10.65 -13.11
N ASP A 174 9.40 10.34 -13.96
CA ASP A 174 9.66 11.10 -15.19
C ASP A 174 8.49 10.93 -16.17
N GLY A 175 8.04 12.04 -16.74
CA GLY A 175 6.88 12.08 -17.63
C GLY A 175 5.51 11.87 -16.96
N LEU A 176 5.46 11.59 -15.64
CA LEU A 176 4.20 11.39 -14.91
C LEU A 176 3.71 12.74 -14.37
N VAL A 177 2.98 13.49 -15.17
CA VAL A 177 2.54 14.86 -14.85
C VAL A 177 1.06 14.99 -14.52
N SER A 178 0.25 13.99 -14.89
CA SER A 178 -1.20 14.01 -14.75
C SER A 178 -1.76 12.63 -14.38
N PRO A 179 -2.86 12.54 -13.62
CA PRO A 179 -3.54 11.28 -13.33
C PRO A 179 -4.13 10.58 -14.58
N ARG A 180 -4.05 11.24 -15.74
CA ARG A 180 -4.56 10.72 -17.02
C ARG A 180 -3.47 10.21 -17.94
N ASP A 181 -2.19 10.43 -17.57
CA ASP A 181 -1.03 10.08 -18.37
C ASP A 181 -0.11 9.16 -17.57
N GLY A 182 0.01 7.91 -17.98
CA GLY A 182 0.88 6.94 -17.34
C GLY A 182 0.73 5.56 -17.95
N SER A 183 1.54 4.61 -17.49
CA SER A 183 1.50 3.25 -18.01
C SER A 183 0.27 2.47 -17.53
N ARG A 184 -0.31 2.87 -16.41
CA ARG A 184 -1.55 2.32 -15.86
C ARG A 184 -2.37 3.45 -15.27
N ILE A 185 -3.54 3.69 -15.83
CA ILE A 185 -4.50 4.70 -15.37
C ILE A 185 -5.60 3.98 -14.62
N MET A 186 -5.98 4.50 -13.45
CA MET A 186 -6.97 3.87 -12.57
C MET A 186 -7.96 4.93 -12.08
N LYS A 187 -9.24 4.59 -12.08
CA LYS A 187 -10.29 5.40 -11.45
C LYS A 187 -10.88 4.63 -10.28
N LEU A 188 -10.60 5.11 -9.07
CA LEU A 188 -11.05 4.51 -7.83
C LEU A 188 -12.36 5.13 -7.39
N THR A 189 -13.27 4.28 -6.93
CA THR A 189 -14.52 4.68 -6.28
C THR A 189 -14.55 4.06 -4.89
N ARG A 190 -14.73 4.89 -3.86
CA ARG A 190 -14.77 4.41 -2.48
C ARG A 190 -15.96 3.50 -2.26
N THR A 191 -15.71 2.35 -1.63
CA THR A 191 -16.73 1.44 -1.15
C THR A 191 -16.86 1.50 0.37
N LYS A 192 -17.95 1.00 0.91
CA LYS A 192 -18.17 1.00 2.35
C LYS A 192 -17.39 -0.15 2.99
N HIS A 193 -16.70 0.12 4.08
CA HIS A 193 -16.26 -0.93 4.98
C HIS A 193 -17.46 -1.66 5.58
N PRO A 194 -17.33 -2.95 5.89
CA PRO A 194 -18.29 -3.59 6.76
C PRO A 194 -18.39 -2.82 8.08
N THR A 195 -19.56 -2.28 8.37
CA THR A 195 -19.82 -1.54 9.61
C THR A 195 -20.18 -2.52 10.72
N SER A 196 -19.97 -2.12 11.96
CA SER A 196 -20.46 -2.92 13.09
C SER A 196 -21.99 -2.93 13.09
N GLY A 197 -22.56 -4.14 13.12
CA GLY A 197 -24.01 -4.37 13.24
C GLY A 197 -24.40 -5.05 14.55
N CYS A 198 -23.42 -5.45 15.36
CA CYS A 198 -23.62 -6.10 16.65
C CYS A 198 -22.58 -5.68 17.68
N GLN A 199 -22.77 -6.17 18.90
CA GLN A 199 -21.82 -6.03 20.00
C GLN A 199 -21.40 -7.41 20.51
N PHE A 200 -20.16 -7.53 20.93
CA PHE A 200 -19.70 -8.72 21.66
C PHE A 200 -20.37 -8.79 23.04
N PRO A 201 -20.63 -9.99 23.56
CA PRO A 201 -21.36 -10.13 24.81
C PRO A 201 -20.65 -9.45 26.00
N SER A 202 -21.45 -8.90 26.91
CA SER A 202 -20.95 -8.14 28.04
C SER A 202 -19.99 -8.91 28.94
N TRP A 203 -20.20 -10.22 29.08
CA TRP A 203 -19.31 -11.08 29.88
C TRP A 203 -17.93 -11.30 29.22
N VAL A 204 -17.79 -11.06 27.88
CA VAL A 204 -16.50 -11.00 27.21
C VAL A 204 -15.87 -9.61 27.37
N THR A 205 -16.68 -8.56 27.19
CA THR A 205 -16.17 -7.19 27.08
C THR A 205 -15.96 -6.49 28.41
N SER A 206 -16.49 -7.04 29.51
CA SER A 206 -16.38 -6.44 30.86
C SER A 206 -14.93 -6.21 31.32
N THR A 207 -14.00 -7.06 30.89
CA THR A 207 -12.58 -6.98 31.24
C THR A 207 -11.77 -6.21 30.19
N HIS A 208 -12.30 -6.00 28.99
CA HIS A 208 -11.65 -5.36 27.83
C HIS A 208 -10.31 -5.97 27.38
N HIS A 209 -9.63 -6.75 28.20
CA HIS A 209 -8.34 -7.34 27.91
C HIS A 209 -8.28 -8.80 28.32
N TRP A 210 -7.94 -9.67 27.37
CA TRP A 210 -7.75 -11.10 27.56
C TRP A 210 -6.42 -11.53 26.96
N HIS A 211 -5.86 -12.63 27.42
CA HIS A 211 -4.69 -13.27 26.82
C HIS A 211 -4.89 -14.77 26.74
N THR A 212 -4.26 -15.41 25.77
CA THR A 212 -4.26 -16.87 25.66
C THR A 212 -3.46 -17.49 26.79
N LEU A 213 -3.80 -18.72 27.17
CA LEU A 213 -3.13 -19.44 28.27
C LEU A 213 -1.62 -19.62 28.01
N ASP A 214 -1.21 -19.70 26.76
CA ASP A 214 0.22 -19.79 26.36
C ASP A 214 0.90 -18.43 26.27
N GLY A 215 0.18 -17.33 26.55
CA GLY A 215 0.71 -15.96 26.52
C GLY A 215 1.07 -15.42 25.12
N ARG A 216 0.73 -16.14 24.03
CA ARG A 216 1.12 -15.75 22.67
C ARG A 216 0.26 -14.66 22.06
N MET A 217 -1.00 -14.54 22.48
CA MET A 217 -1.94 -13.56 21.95
C MET A 217 -2.62 -12.78 23.05
N SER A 218 -2.80 -11.49 22.81
CA SER A 218 -3.57 -10.60 23.67
C SER A 218 -4.72 -9.98 22.89
N TYR A 219 -5.92 -9.98 23.49
CA TYR A 219 -7.16 -9.48 22.91
C TYR A 219 -7.56 -8.20 23.64
N PHE A 220 -7.81 -7.14 22.88
CA PHE A 220 -8.21 -5.83 23.39
C PHE A 220 -9.55 -5.42 22.82
N PHE A 221 -10.61 -5.46 23.61
CA PHE A 221 -11.95 -5.05 23.20
C PHE A 221 -12.10 -3.54 23.23
N SER A 222 -12.80 -2.98 22.23
CA SER A 222 -13.11 -1.56 22.18
C SER A 222 -14.15 -1.17 23.23
N HIS A 223 -14.13 0.09 23.68
CA HIS A 223 -15.12 0.61 24.63
C HIS A 223 -16.58 0.55 24.14
N ARG A 224 -16.80 0.46 22.82
CA ARG A 224 -18.13 0.31 22.23
C ARG A 224 -18.57 -1.16 22.14
N ASN A 225 -17.70 -2.09 22.50
CA ASN A 225 -17.93 -3.53 22.43
C ASN A 225 -18.23 -4.08 21.02
N THR A 226 -17.92 -3.30 20.00
CA THR A 226 -18.21 -3.64 18.59
C THR A 226 -17.02 -4.22 17.85
N SER A 227 -15.83 -4.13 18.42
CA SER A 227 -14.58 -4.59 17.81
C SER A 227 -13.55 -4.97 18.86
N TYR A 228 -12.58 -5.78 18.44
CA TYR A 228 -11.40 -6.05 19.24
C TYR A 228 -10.16 -6.17 18.35
N ARG A 229 -8.99 -6.08 18.97
CA ARG A 229 -7.67 -6.27 18.35
C ARG A 229 -6.98 -7.45 19.00
N ILE A 230 -6.28 -8.25 18.19
CA ILE A 230 -5.39 -9.30 18.65
C ILE A 230 -3.96 -8.85 18.38
N ILE A 231 -3.13 -8.88 19.41
CA ILE A 231 -1.69 -8.64 19.29
C ILE A 231 -0.96 -9.96 19.49
N HIS A 232 -0.15 -10.34 18.50
CA HIS A 232 0.69 -11.54 18.53
C HIS A 232 2.06 -11.20 19.12
N GLN A 233 2.38 -11.70 20.30
CA GLN A 233 3.58 -11.29 21.05
C GLN A 233 4.90 -11.76 20.41
N HIS A 234 4.89 -12.81 19.57
CA HIS A 234 6.09 -13.42 19.01
C HIS A 234 6.32 -13.14 17.51
N SER A 235 5.37 -12.53 16.83
CA SER A 235 5.41 -12.31 15.37
C SER A 235 5.61 -10.86 14.97
N GLY A 236 6.30 -10.08 15.80
CA GLY A 236 6.67 -8.69 15.49
C GLY A 236 5.55 -7.90 14.82
N TYR A 237 4.56 -7.45 15.60
CA TYR A 237 3.53 -6.49 15.19
C TYR A 237 2.42 -6.97 14.23
N ALA A 238 2.20 -8.27 14.06
CA ALA A 238 1.00 -8.72 13.36
C ALA A 238 -0.25 -8.45 14.21
N GLU A 239 -0.92 -7.33 13.93
CA GLU A 239 -2.20 -6.98 14.53
C GLU A 239 -3.33 -7.59 13.71
N THR A 240 -4.30 -8.22 14.37
CA THR A 240 -5.57 -8.62 13.77
C THR A 240 -6.67 -7.71 14.31
N LYS A 241 -7.46 -7.09 13.43
CA LYS A 241 -8.64 -6.29 13.79
C LYS A 241 -9.90 -7.07 13.48
N VAL A 242 -10.82 -7.16 14.42
CA VAL A 242 -12.07 -7.90 14.28
C VAL A 242 -13.24 -7.00 14.64
N THR A 243 -14.23 -6.91 13.75
CA THR A 243 -15.44 -6.09 13.94
C THR A 243 -16.67 -6.98 13.89
N CYS A 244 -17.54 -6.90 14.91
CA CYS A 244 -18.81 -7.61 14.96
C CYS A 244 -19.76 -7.06 13.89
N THR A 245 -20.24 -7.90 12.96
CA THR A 245 -21.14 -7.47 11.88
C THR A 245 -22.57 -7.96 12.08
N GLU A 246 -22.75 -9.17 12.61
CA GLU A 246 -24.06 -9.77 12.84
C GLU A 246 -24.00 -10.73 14.01
N GLU A 247 -25.01 -10.68 14.90
CA GLU A 247 -25.24 -11.69 15.93
C GLU A 247 -26.16 -12.78 15.36
N VAL A 248 -25.67 -14.02 15.35
CA VAL A 248 -26.41 -15.17 14.78
C VAL A 248 -27.22 -15.89 15.86
N LEU A 249 -26.60 -16.14 17.01
CA LEU A 249 -27.21 -16.84 18.13
C LEU A 249 -26.63 -16.35 19.44
N SER A 250 -27.46 -16.12 20.43
CA SER A 250 -27.03 -15.73 21.76
C SER A 250 -27.79 -16.54 22.84
N THR A 251 -27.02 -17.06 23.77
CA THR A 251 -27.50 -17.72 24.99
C THR A 251 -26.78 -17.10 26.20
N PRO A 252 -27.21 -17.39 27.45
CA PRO A 252 -26.50 -16.81 28.62
C PRO A 252 -25.00 -17.08 28.66
N ASN A 253 -24.54 -18.23 28.15
CA ASN A 253 -23.14 -18.66 28.26
C ASN A 253 -22.46 -18.87 26.88
N SER A 254 -23.12 -18.56 25.77
CA SER A 254 -22.55 -18.72 24.42
C SER A 254 -23.15 -17.72 23.45
N THR A 255 -22.30 -17.13 22.63
CA THR A 255 -22.73 -16.20 21.59
C THR A 255 -21.98 -16.48 20.31
N THR A 256 -22.72 -16.66 19.20
CA THR A 256 -22.17 -16.83 17.86
C THR A 256 -22.39 -15.56 17.05
N VAL A 257 -21.34 -15.04 16.47
CA VAL A 257 -21.37 -13.83 15.65
C VAL A 257 -20.68 -14.05 14.30
N VAL A 258 -21.13 -13.36 13.27
CA VAL A 258 -20.33 -13.10 12.07
C VAL A 258 -19.53 -11.84 12.33
N ALA A 259 -18.23 -11.92 12.10
CA ALA A 259 -17.32 -10.81 12.29
C ALA A 259 -16.47 -10.59 11.03
N TYR A 260 -16.14 -9.34 10.76
CA TYR A 260 -15.19 -8.98 9.74
C TYR A 260 -13.80 -8.93 10.36
N SER A 261 -12.91 -9.80 9.90
CA SER A 261 -11.53 -9.93 10.38
C SER A 261 -10.56 -9.38 9.36
N MET A 262 -9.55 -8.66 9.83
CA MET A 262 -8.47 -8.11 9.02
C MET A 262 -7.12 -8.42 9.69
N GLN A 263 -6.25 -9.15 9.00
CA GLN A 263 -4.90 -9.48 9.45
C GLN A 263 -3.88 -9.17 8.34
N GLY A 264 -3.02 -8.18 8.57
CA GLY A 264 -2.22 -7.62 7.48
C GLY A 264 -3.13 -7.10 6.38
N CYS A 265 -2.93 -7.56 5.15
CA CYS A 265 -3.80 -7.26 4.02
C CYS A 265 -4.82 -8.38 3.72
N TYR A 266 -4.93 -9.41 4.58
CA TYR A 266 -5.98 -10.43 4.49
C TYR A 266 -7.21 -9.94 5.24
N ASN A 267 -8.35 -9.96 4.58
CA ASN A 267 -9.62 -9.60 5.17
C ASN A 267 -10.74 -10.53 4.71
N GLY A 268 -11.75 -10.68 5.54
CA GLY A 268 -12.90 -11.51 5.24
C GLY A 268 -13.84 -11.65 6.43
N PHE A 269 -14.97 -12.29 6.17
CA PHE A 269 -15.92 -12.63 7.22
C PHE A 269 -15.54 -13.97 7.84
N VAL A 270 -15.65 -14.04 9.16
CA VAL A 270 -15.42 -15.24 9.97
C VAL A 270 -16.59 -15.46 10.90
N CYS A 271 -16.95 -16.71 11.14
CA CYS A 271 -17.92 -17.08 12.16
C CYS A 271 -17.15 -17.35 13.46
N LEU A 272 -17.54 -16.68 14.54
CA LEU A 272 -16.92 -16.80 15.84
C LEU A 272 -17.94 -17.19 16.88
N THR A 273 -17.68 -18.25 17.64
CA THR A 273 -18.49 -18.62 18.78
C THR A 273 -17.69 -18.43 20.06
N PHE A 274 -18.22 -17.60 20.94
CA PHE A 274 -17.68 -17.37 22.27
C PHE A 274 -18.43 -18.23 23.27
N HIS A 275 -17.71 -18.96 24.14
CA HIS A 275 -18.27 -19.75 25.22
C HIS A 275 -17.69 -19.25 26.55
N GLN A 276 -18.57 -18.89 27.47
CA GLN A 276 -18.19 -18.63 28.86
C GLN A 276 -18.06 -19.96 29.60
N ARG A 277 -16.84 -20.39 29.88
CA ARG A 277 -16.56 -21.62 30.63
C ARG A 277 -16.56 -21.35 32.13
N GLU A 278 -15.95 -20.24 32.51
CA GLU A 278 -15.90 -19.74 33.89
C GLU A 278 -15.87 -18.20 33.86
N LYS A 279 -15.96 -17.57 35.03
CA LYS A 279 -15.94 -16.12 35.15
C LYS A 279 -14.70 -15.49 34.50
N HIS A 280 -13.57 -16.20 34.48
CA HIS A 280 -12.27 -15.75 33.99
C HIS A 280 -11.73 -16.60 32.83
N ILE A 281 -12.56 -17.48 32.26
CA ILE A 281 -12.16 -18.36 31.17
C ILE A 281 -13.20 -18.30 30.04
N ILE A 282 -12.73 -17.87 28.88
CA ILE A 282 -13.52 -17.81 27.63
C ILE A 282 -12.86 -18.71 26.62
N GLU A 283 -13.65 -19.48 25.90
CA GLU A 283 -13.23 -20.24 24.74
C GLU A 283 -13.79 -19.56 23.49
N ILE A 284 -12.94 -19.38 22.47
CA ILE A 284 -13.31 -18.81 21.17
C ILE A 284 -13.10 -19.88 20.12
N GLN A 285 -14.16 -20.23 19.41
CA GLN A 285 -14.14 -21.14 18.27
C GLN A 285 -14.30 -20.34 16.98
N THR A 286 -13.48 -20.67 15.99
CA THR A 286 -13.54 -20.08 14.64
C THR A 286 -14.03 -21.14 13.68
N GLY A 287 -15.10 -20.81 12.92
CA GLY A 287 -15.69 -21.64 11.89
C GLY A 287 -15.26 -21.26 10.49
#